data_7d85544ef1958f099b4438624100849d
#
_entry.id   7d85544ef1958f099b4438624100849d
#
_cell.length_a   1.000
_cell.length_b   1.000
_cell.length_c   1.000
_cell.angle_alpha   90.00
_cell.angle_beta   90.00
_cell.angle_gamma   90.00
#
_symmetry.space_group_name_H-M   'P 1'
#
loop_
_entity.id
_entity.type
_entity.pdbx_description
1 polymer ?
#
loop_
_entity_poly.entity_id
_entity_poly.type
_entity_poly.pdbx_seq_one_letter_code
_entity_poly.pdbx_strand_id
1 'polypeptide(L)'
;MSLHRMSETDRRSRQIWTRRTVVSALMALVCSVVVETGVEGQPSDESETAIRALVRRLDLEQYKAAIRGLVRFGDRRQGTTRNREAVDWIETRLQTGGCTNTERLVYTFDPPPRPVGRRSGGTRPPLNPVDPTPTGGLVGRNGSGPGGSSIFGYRRRTGVVRAPLAQPNETLRALNLEEPRNGERSEVFCTKVGTTNPDEMYIIGAHMDGHGFGEAANDNGSGTAIVMELARIFSAPDVQTGRSIRFVLWNNEETGLNGSAAYVEQRRERQG
;
A
#
# COMPACT_ATOMS: atom_id res chain seq x y z
N MET A 1 31.14 -27.85 -84.72
CA MET A 1 30.89 -27.73 -83.27
C MET A 1 30.74 -26.28 -82.89
N SER A 2 29.48 -25.82 -82.72
CA SER A 2 29.15 -24.41 -82.45
C SER A 2 28.76 -24.28 -80.98
N LEU A 3 29.58 -23.61 -80.19
CA LEU A 3 29.28 -23.26 -78.82
C LEU A 3 28.46 -21.99 -78.80
N HIS A 4 27.16 -22.11 -78.44
CA HIS A 4 26.27 -20.99 -78.25
C HIS A 4 26.65 -20.23 -76.96
N ARG A 5 27.16 -18.99 -77.12
CA ARG A 5 27.42 -18.06 -76.01
C ARG A 5 26.06 -17.53 -75.51
N MET A 6 25.69 -17.91 -74.29
CA MET A 6 24.52 -17.31 -73.62
C MET A 6 24.80 -15.82 -73.32
N SER A 7 23.82 -14.96 -73.63
CA SER A 7 23.95 -13.50 -73.47
C SER A 7 23.99 -13.11 -72.00
N GLU A 8 24.70 -12.03 -71.69
CA GLU A 8 24.90 -11.46 -70.35
C GLU A 8 23.60 -11.01 -69.65
N THR A 9 22.54 -10.78 -70.45
CA THR A 9 21.21 -10.45 -69.97
C THR A 9 20.49 -11.61 -69.27
N ASP A 10 20.74 -12.87 -69.71
CA ASP A 10 20.09 -14.04 -69.13
C ASP A 10 20.70 -14.44 -67.77
N ARG A 11 21.97 -14.07 -67.50
CA ARG A 11 22.60 -14.28 -66.19
C ARG A 11 22.13 -13.26 -65.15
N ARG A 12 21.81 -12.00 -65.54
CA ARG A 12 21.34 -11.00 -64.62
C ARG A 12 19.87 -11.27 -64.19
N SER A 13 19.03 -11.79 -65.06
CA SER A 13 17.66 -12.11 -64.69
C SER A 13 17.56 -13.27 -63.68
N ARG A 14 18.41 -14.29 -63.80
CA ARG A 14 18.45 -15.41 -62.81
C ARG A 14 19.02 -15.01 -61.43
N GLN A 15 19.98 -14.07 -61.40
CA GLN A 15 20.52 -13.58 -60.12
C GLN A 15 19.51 -12.66 -59.39
N ILE A 16 18.69 -11.94 -60.11
CA ILE A 16 17.65 -11.08 -59.50
C ILE A 16 16.50 -11.94 -58.93
N TRP A 17 16.11 -13.03 -59.57
CA TRP A 17 15.08 -13.95 -59.11
C TRP A 17 15.50 -14.69 -57.83
N THR A 18 16.72 -15.20 -57.79
CA THR A 18 17.23 -15.87 -56.59
C THR A 18 17.39 -14.93 -55.39
N ARG A 19 17.78 -13.68 -55.62
CA ARG A 19 17.86 -12.69 -54.52
C ARG A 19 16.50 -12.27 -53.97
N ARG A 20 15.48 -12.13 -54.82
CA ARG A 20 14.11 -11.80 -54.40
C ARG A 20 13.47 -12.93 -53.60
N THR A 21 13.68 -14.17 -53.98
CA THR A 21 13.10 -15.34 -53.29
C THR A 21 13.75 -15.56 -51.91
N VAL A 22 15.09 -15.34 -51.78
CA VAL A 22 15.82 -15.48 -50.51
C VAL A 22 15.44 -14.32 -49.55
N VAL A 23 15.30 -13.09 -50.02
CA VAL A 23 14.91 -11.94 -49.20
C VAL A 23 13.47 -12.10 -48.74
N SER A 24 12.54 -12.58 -49.56
CA SER A 24 11.13 -12.83 -49.14
C SER A 24 11.04 -13.98 -48.13
N ALA A 25 11.86 -15.03 -48.26
CA ALA A 25 11.90 -16.13 -47.28
C ALA A 25 12.51 -15.70 -45.94
N LEU A 26 13.54 -14.86 -45.97
CA LEU A 26 14.13 -14.29 -44.74
C LEU A 26 13.20 -13.30 -44.05
N MET A 27 12.47 -12.47 -44.79
CA MET A 27 11.50 -11.58 -44.20
C MET A 27 10.28 -12.32 -43.60
N ALA A 28 9.85 -13.41 -44.21
CA ALA A 28 8.81 -14.27 -43.63
C ALA A 28 9.28 -14.99 -42.37
N LEU A 29 10.55 -15.38 -42.30
CA LEU A 29 11.12 -16.02 -41.10
C LEU A 29 11.36 -15.03 -39.97
N VAL A 30 11.75 -13.78 -40.27
CA VAL A 30 11.93 -12.72 -39.25
C VAL A 30 10.59 -12.24 -38.72
N CYS A 31 9.53 -12.17 -39.53
CA CYS A 31 8.18 -11.85 -39.05
C CYS A 31 7.57 -12.97 -38.20
N SER A 32 7.97 -14.23 -38.39
CA SER A 32 7.48 -15.34 -37.55
C SER A 32 8.13 -15.42 -36.18
N VAL A 33 9.30 -14.78 -35.97
CA VAL A 33 10.04 -14.77 -34.69
C VAL A 33 9.72 -13.54 -33.83
N VAL A 34 9.06 -12.50 -34.38
CA VAL A 34 8.76 -11.25 -33.65
C VAL A 34 7.33 -11.23 -33.08
N VAL A 35 6.52 -12.27 -33.29
CA VAL A 35 5.12 -12.32 -32.78
C VAL A 35 4.98 -13.10 -31.46
N GLU A 36 6.06 -13.63 -30.88
CA GLU A 36 5.98 -14.37 -29.60
C GLU A 36 6.48 -13.63 -28.36
N THR A 37 6.61 -12.31 -28.38
CA THR A 37 6.94 -11.54 -27.17
C THR A 37 5.90 -10.48 -26.88
N GLY A 38 4.70 -10.90 -26.52
CA GLY A 38 3.62 -9.98 -26.18
C GLY A 38 2.33 -10.63 -25.76
N VAL A 39 2.35 -11.87 -25.33
CA VAL A 39 1.24 -12.43 -24.57
C VAL A 39 1.55 -12.11 -23.10
N GLU A 40 1.04 -10.99 -22.59
CA GLU A 40 0.72 -10.92 -21.17
C GLU A 40 -0.13 -12.17 -20.91
N GLY A 41 0.50 -13.18 -20.27
CA GLY A 41 -0.12 -14.48 -20.09
C GLY A 41 -1.37 -14.30 -19.27
N GLN A 42 -2.52 -14.62 -19.86
CA GLN A 42 -3.69 -14.88 -19.03
C GLN A 42 -3.27 -15.88 -17.97
N PRO A 43 -3.66 -15.68 -16.71
CA PRO A 43 -3.33 -16.65 -15.65
C PRO A 43 -3.80 -18.03 -16.14
N SER A 44 -2.95 -19.04 -15.98
CA SER A 44 -3.34 -20.41 -16.26
C SER A 44 -4.56 -20.78 -15.41
N ASP A 45 -5.41 -21.69 -15.88
CA ASP A 45 -6.58 -22.18 -15.13
C ASP A 45 -6.19 -22.64 -13.71
N GLU A 46 -4.99 -23.15 -13.54
CA GLU A 46 -4.41 -23.54 -12.25
C GLU A 46 -4.16 -22.32 -11.35
N SER A 47 -3.57 -21.25 -11.90
CA SER A 47 -3.33 -19.99 -11.16
C SER A 47 -4.63 -19.34 -10.73
N GLU A 48 -5.64 -19.31 -11.60
CA GLU A 48 -6.95 -18.76 -11.27
C GLU A 48 -7.65 -19.59 -10.19
N THR A 49 -7.55 -20.91 -10.24
CA THR A 49 -8.10 -21.82 -9.25
C THR A 49 -7.44 -21.59 -7.87
N ALA A 50 -6.11 -21.42 -7.83
CA ALA A 50 -5.37 -21.11 -6.61
C ALA A 50 -5.79 -19.76 -6.02
N ILE A 51 -5.92 -18.71 -6.85
CA ILE A 51 -6.38 -17.38 -6.40
C ILE A 51 -7.79 -17.48 -5.83
N ARG A 52 -8.72 -18.16 -6.50
CA ARG A 52 -10.08 -18.36 -6.02
C ARG A 52 -10.12 -19.10 -4.67
N ALA A 53 -9.23 -20.07 -4.47
CA ALA A 53 -9.10 -20.78 -3.20
C ALA A 53 -8.66 -19.85 -2.06
N LEU A 54 -7.71 -18.93 -2.32
CA LEU A 54 -7.29 -17.92 -1.33
C LEU A 54 -8.40 -16.92 -1.03
N VAL A 55 -9.10 -16.43 -2.06
CA VAL A 55 -10.24 -15.49 -1.90
C VAL A 55 -11.34 -16.09 -1.02
N ARG A 56 -11.63 -17.39 -1.15
CA ARG A 56 -12.62 -18.08 -0.31
C ARG A 56 -12.24 -18.16 1.17
N ARG A 57 -10.98 -17.91 1.53
CA ARG A 57 -10.50 -17.88 2.92
C ARG A 57 -10.71 -16.55 3.61
N LEU A 58 -11.10 -15.50 2.85
CA LEU A 58 -11.44 -14.20 3.43
C LEU A 58 -12.65 -14.35 4.37
N ASP A 59 -12.46 -13.87 5.60
CA ASP A 59 -13.48 -13.93 6.64
C ASP A 59 -13.91 -12.52 7.04
N LEU A 60 -15.11 -12.14 6.60
CA LEU A 60 -15.66 -10.82 6.87
C LEU A 60 -15.80 -10.53 8.38
N GLU A 61 -16.11 -11.54 9.19
CA GLU A 61 -16.26 -11.34 10.63
C GLU A 61 -14.91 -11.15 11.32
N GLN A 62 -13.88 -11.85 10.89
CA GLN A 62 -12.51 -11.61 11.36
C GLN A 62 -12.02 -10.23 10.96
N TYR A 63 -12.25 -9.81 9.73
CA TYR A 63 -11.95 -8.45 9.26
C TYR A 63 -12.66 -7.39 10.11
N LYS A 64 -13.95 -7.52 10.34
CA LYS A 64 -14.72 -6.62 11.22
C LYS A 64 -14.23 -6.66 12.67
N ALA A 65 -13.87 -7.85 13.18
CA ALA A 65 -13.33 -8.00 14.53
C ALA A 65 -11.97 -7.28 14.66
N ALA A 66 -11.14 -7.31 13.62
CA ALA A 66 -9.89 -6.55 13.59
C ALA A 66 -10.15 -5.04 13.67
N ILE A 67 -11.08 -4.49 12.89
CA ILE A 67 -11.46 -3.09 12.99
C ILE A 67 -12.00 -2.75 14.39
N ARG A 68 -12.93 -3.56 14.93
CA ARG A 68 -13.45 -3.39 16.31
C ARG A 68 -12.33 -3.43 17.36
N GLY A 69 -11.31 -4.27 17.14
CA GLY A 69 -10.14 -4.35 18.00
C GLY A 69 -9.28 -3.08 17.95
N LEU A 70 -9.05 -2.56 16.76
CA LEU A 70 -8.24 -1.34 16.55
C LEU A 70 -8.89 -0.09 17.14
N VAL A 71 -10.20 0.11 16.93
CA VAL A 71 -10.91 1.32 17.39
C VAL A 71 -10.97 1.45 18.91
N ARG A 72 -10.75 0.36 19.67
CA ARG A 72 -10.67 0.42 21.13
C ARG A 72 -9.49 1.26 21.64
N PHE A 73 -8.46 1.46 20.83
CA PHE A 73 -7.32 2.32 21.11
C PHE A 73 -7.56 3.78 20.64
N GLY A 74 -8.80 4.15 20.36
CA GLY A 74 -9.12 5.45 19.76
C GLY A 74 -8.50 5.57 18.35
N ASP A 75 -7.98 6.76 18.06
CA ASP A 75 -7.36 7.05 16.77
C ASP A 75 -5.94 6.50 16.60
N ARG A 76 -5.37 5.91 17.61
CA ARG A 76 -4.00 5.34 17.58
C ARG A 76 -2.93 6.35 17.14
N ARG A 77 -3.11 7.62 17.48
CA ARG A 77 -2.19 8.69 17.10
C ARG A 77 -0.75 8.35 17.50
N GLN A 78 0.16 8.48 16.56
CA GLN A 78 1.58 8.18 16.78
C GLN A 78 2.15 8.96 18.00
N GLY A 79 3.08 8.37 18.76
CA GLY A 79 3.69 9.00 19.92
C GLY A 79 2.88 8.96 21.21
N THR A 80 1.71 8.34 21.19
CA THR A 80 0.86 8.13 22.37
C THR A 80 1.02 6.72 22.95
N THR A 81 0.59 6.53 24.19
CA THR A 81 0.56 5.21 24.84
C THR A 81 -0.40 4.28 24.08
N ARG A 82 -1.58 4.77 23.73
CA ARG A 82 -2.56 3.99 22.96
C ARG A 82 -2.07 3.53 21.59
N ASN A 83 -1.14 4.28 20.97
CA ASN A 83 -0.49 3.83 19.74
C ASN A 83 0.46 2.65 19.99
N ARG A 84 1.27 2.71 21.05
CA ARG A 84 2.17 1.60 21.43
C ARG A 84 1.38 0.34 21.77
N GLU A 85 0.32 0.48 22.55
CA GLU A 85 -0.59 -0.63 22.88
C GLU A 85 -1.26 -1.23 21.64
N ALA A 86 -1.60 -0.41 20.65
CA ALA A 86 -2.14 -0.88 19.37
C ALA A 86 -1.07 -1.64 18.56
N VAL A 87 0.19 -1.19 18.56
CA VAL A 87 1.32 -1.92 17.95
C VAL A 87 1.49 -3.29 18.60
N ASP A 88 1.46 -3.38 19.94
CA ASP A 88 1.56 -4.63 20.70
C ASP A 88 0.40 -5.59 20.36
N TRP A 89 -0.79 -5.05 20.28
CA TRP A 89 -1.98 -5.82 19.91
C TRP A 89 -1.90 -6.34 18.46
N ILE A 90 -1.47 -5.52 17.52
CA ILE A 90 -1.30 -5.91 16.11
C ILE A 90 -0.27 -7.05 16.01
N GLU A 91 0.88 -6.91 16.65
CA GLU A 91 1.92 -7.94 16.65
C GLU A 91 1.38 -9.28 17.17
N THR A 92 0.69 -9.25 18.32
CA THR A 92 0.05 -10.43 18.88
C THR A 92 -0.95 -11.05 17.92
N ARG A 93 -1.72 -10.24 17.22
CA ARG A 93 -2.70 -10.71 16.23
C ARG A 93 -2.05 -11.34 15.00
N LEU A 94 -0.94 -10.79 14.52
CA LEU A 94 -0.17 -11.38 13.42
C LEU A 94 0.40 -12.74 13.83
N GLN A 95 1.00 -12.84 15.02
CA GLN A 95 1.55 -14.08 15.57
C GLN A 95 0.48 -15.16 15.76
N THR A 96 -0.63 -14.81 16.39
CA THR A 96 -1.76 -15.74 16.59
C THR A 96 -2.46 -16.12 15.28
N GLY A 97 -2.36 -15.28 14.26
CA GLY A 97 -2.81 -15.54 12.89
C GLY A 97 -1.88 -16.44 12.08
N GLY A 98 -0.78 -16.91 12.68
CA GLY A 98 0.18 -17.83 12.04
C GLY A 98 1.42 -17.16 11.44
N CYS A 99 1.53 -15.84 11.50
CA CYS A 99 2.72 -15.13 11.01
C CYS A 99 3.81 -15.13 12.10
N THR A 100 4.57 -16.21 12.19
CA THR A 100 5.49 -16.49 13.31
C THR A 100 6.80 -15.70 13.26
N ASN A 101 7.17 -15.13 12.13
CA ASN A 101 8.38 -14.34 11.93
C ASN A 101 8.08 -12.82 11.98
N THR A 102 7.28 -12.42 12.94
CA THR A 102 6.94 -11.01 13.17
C THR A 102 8.16 -10.25 13.67
N GLU A 103 8.41 -9.08 13.08
CA GLU A 103 9.52 -8.19 13.41
C GLU A 103 8.99 -6.80 13.73
N ARG A 104 9.72 -6.06 14.57
CA ARG A 104 9.53 -4.62 14.78
C ARG A 104 10.68 -3.83 14.18
N LEU A 105 10.33 -2.73 13.51
CA LEU A 105 11.25 -1.65 13.24
C LEU A 105 11.03 -0.56 14.30
N VAL A 106 12.09 -0.17 14.98
CA VAL A 106 12.09 0.95 15.93
C VAL A 106 12.90 2.09 15.34
N TYR A 107 12.36 3.31 15.42
CA TYR A 107 13.02 4.53 14.95
C TYR A 107 12.64 5.71 15.85
N THR A 108 13.49 6.73 15.90
CA THR A 108 13.21 7.96 16.65
C THR A 108 12.50 8.98 15.78
N PHE A 109 11.48 9.62 16.32
CA PHE A 109 10.77 10.70 15.66
C PHE A 109 10.64 11.91 16.58
N ASP A 110 11.36 12.97 16.20
CA ASP A 110 11.36 14.28 16.86
C ASP A 110 10.92 15.31 15.83
N PRO A 111 9.62 15.63 15.76
CA PRO A 111 9.13 16.61 14.80
C PRO A 111 9.78 17.97 15.05
N PRO A 112 10.13 18.71 14.00
CA PRO A 112 10.68 20.04 14.16
C PRO A 112 9.69 20.93 14.93
N PRO A 113 10.20 21.87 15.76
CA PRO A 113 9.35 22.81 16.48
C PRO A 113 8.41 23.50 15.49
N ARG A 114 7.12 23.54 15.81
CA ARG A 114 6.17 24.29 14.97
C ARG A 114 6.64 25.74 14.89
N PRO A 115 6.76 26.33 13.67
CA PRO A 115 7.11 27.72 13.54
C PRO A 115 6.13 28.56 14.35
N VAL A 116 6.62 29.22 15.38
CA VAL A 116 5.87 30.19 16.17
C VAL A 116 5.65 31.39 15.23
N GLY A 117 4.47 31.51 14.62
CA GLY A 117 4.19 32.72 13.82
C GLY A 117 3.31 32.59 12.59
N ARG A 118 2.96 31.42 12.12
CA ARG A 118 1.83 31.31 11.18
C ARG A 118 0.53 31.07 11.91
N ARG A 119 0.02 32.13 12.55
CA ARG A 119 -1.42 32.24 12.74
C ARG A 119 -2.03 32.25 11.34
N SER A 120 -2.64 31.15 10.93
CA SER A 120 -3.62 31.20 9.87
C SER A 120 -4.68 32.20 10.36
N GLY A 121 -4.64 33.41 9.82
CA GLY A 121 -5.52 34.50 10.20
C GLY A 121 -6.97 34.20 9.82
N GLY A 122 -7.64 33.55 10.68
CA GLY A 122 -9.06 33.29 10.68
C GLY A 122 -9.40 32.73 12.02
N THR A 123 -10.01 33.54 12.87
CA THR A 123 -10.72 33.05 14.07
C THR A 123 -11.76 32.05 13.62
N ARG A 124 -11.40 30.79 13.70
CA ARG A 124 -12.37 29.71 13.49
C ARG A 124 -13.36 29.78 14.65
N PRO A 125 -14.66 29.91 14.40
CA PRO A 125 -15.63 29.82 15.49
C PRO A 125 -15.43 28.46 16.17
N PRO A 126 -15.51 28.40 17.51
CA PRO A 126 -15.42 27.15 18.24
C PRO A 126 -16.51 26.21 17.70
N LEU A 127 -16.10 25.00 17.34
CA LEU A 127 -17.06 23.96 16.96
C LEU A 127 -17.93 23.64 18.17
N ASN A 128 -19.23 23.73 17.99
CA ASN A 128 -20.17 23.34 19.03
C ASN A 128 -20.08 21.80 19.19
N PRO A 129 -19.65 21.26 20.33
CA PRO A 129 -19.53 19.82 20.53
C PRO A 129 -20.90 19.09 20.49
N VAL A 130 -22.01 19.81 20.56
CA VAL A 130 -23.39 19.26 20.53
C VAL A 130 -23.95 19.28 19.10
N ASP A 131 -23.44 20.14 18.23
CA ASP A 131 -23.87 20.22 16.83
C ASP A 131 -22.73 19.79 15.91
N PRO A 132 -22.74 18.55 15.44
CA PRO A 132 -21.73 18.05 14.53
C PRO A 132 -21.84 18.61 13.12
N THR A 133 -22.83 19.42 12.79
CA THR A 133 -22.97 20.06 11.48
C THR A 133 -21.88 21.11 11.29
N PRO A 134 -21.01 20.98 10.29
CA PRO A 134 -19.98 21.97 10.02
C PRO A 134 -20.63 23.25 9.52
N THR A 135 -20.63 24.31 10.32
CA THR A 135 -21.06 25.65 9.93
C THR A 135 -20.06 26.41 9.06
N GLY A 136 -18.98 25.81 8.67
CA GLY A 136 -17.99 26.40 7.79
C GLY A 136 -17.44 25.34 6.86
N GLY A 137 -17.24 25.67 5.60
CA GLY A 137 -16.67 24.77 4.64
C GLY A 137 -15.36 24.16 5.14
N LEU A 138 -15.30 22.85 5.18
CA LEU A 138 -14.06 22.12 5.42
C LEU A 138 -13.05 22.58 4.36
N VAL A 139 -12.01 23.25 4.81
CA VAL A 139 -10.85 23.49 3.93
C VAL A 139 -10.26 22.14 3.66
N GLY A 140 -10.22 21.75 2.41
CA GLY A 140 -9.55 20.53 2.00
C GLY A 140 -8.12 20.52 2.55
N ARG A 141 -7.59 19.36 2.82
CA ARG A 141 -6.26 19.14 3.40
C ARG A 141 -5.13 19.95 2.74
N ASN A 142 -5.31 20.38 1.51
CA ASN A 142 -4.31 21.12 0.72
C ASN A 142 -4.42 22.65 0.81
N GLY A 143 -5.14 23.22 1.78
CA GLY A 143 -5.10 24.67 2.03
C GLY A 143 -5.46 25.55 0.83
N SER A 144 -5.86 25.02 -0.27
CA SER A 144 -6.28 25.75 -1.45
C SER A 144 -7.59 26.47 -1.11
N GLY A 145 -7.58 27.78 -1.34
CA GLY A 145 -8.69 28.67 -1.02
C GLY A 145 -10.06 28.24 -1.56
N PRO A 146 -11.09 29.08 -1.43
CA PRO A 146 -12.43 28.73 -1.86
C PRO A 146 -12.44 28.37 -3.35
N GLY A 147 -12.55 27.08 -3.66
CA GLY A 147 -12.50 26.57 -5.03
C GLY A 147 -11.51 25.44 -5.28
N GLY A 148 -10.65 25.12 -4.32
CA GLY A 148 -9.68 24.01 -4.46
C GLY A 148 -10.41 22.68 -4.65
N SER A 149 -10.28 22.12 -5.84
CA SER A 149 -10.73 20.79 -6.19
C SER A 149 -9.87 19.79 -5.43
N SER A 150 -10.47 18.98 -4.58
CA SER A 150 -9.82 17.82 -4.00
C SER A 150 -9.51 16.84 -5.13
N ILE A 151 -8.22 16.50 -5.29
CA ILE A 151 -7.75 15.53 -6.29
C ILE A 151 -8.38 14.14 -6.09
N PHE A 152 -8.96 13.88 -4.93
CA PHE A 152 -9.55 12.60 -4.54
C PHE A 152 -11.09 12.61 -4.44
N GLY A 153 -11.77 13.61 -4.98
CA GLY A 153 -13.23 13.64 -4.98
C GLY A 153 -13.88 13.84 -3.61
N TYR A 154 -13.12 14.18 -2.57
CA TYR A 154 -13.62 14.46 -1.24
C TYR A 154 -14.49 15.72 -1.26
N ARG A 155 -15.79 15.56 -1.17
CA ARG A 155 -16.69 16.68 -1.03
C ARG A 155 -16.58 17.26 0.36
N ARG A 156 -16.59 18.59 0.46
CA ARG A 156 -16.50 19.39 1.69
C ARG A 156 -17.57 19.11 2.77
N ARG A 157 -18.43 18.12 2.60
CA ARG A 157 -19.57 17.85 3.49
C ARG A 157 -19.62 16.37 3.87
N THR A 158 -18.61 15.90 4.57
CA THR A 158 -18.65 14.52 5.10
C THR A 158 -19.22 14.43 6.50
N GLY A 159 -19.60 15.56 7.12
CA GLY A 159 -20.07 15.57 8.51
C GLY A 159 -19.00 15.17 9.54
N VAL A 160 -17.73 15.05 9.12
CA VAL A 160 -16.64 14.65 10.02
C VAL A 160 -16.29 15.81 10.95
N VAL A 161 -16.61 15.65 12.21
CA VAL A 161 -16.22 16.57 13.26
C VAL A 161 -14.81 16.25 13.70
N ARG A 162 -13.88 17.14 13.42
CA ARG A 162 -12.44 17.01 13.75
C ARG A 162 -12.09 17.54 15.14
N ALA A 163 -13.02 17.55 16.07
CA ALA A 163 -12.74 17.94 17.43
C ALA A 163 -12.65 16.71 18.32
N PRO A 164 -11.57 16.52 19.09
CA PRO A 164 -11.46 15.40 20.04
C PRO A 164 -12.67 15.32 20.98
N LEU A 165 -13.21 16.47 21.36
CA LEU A 165 -14.40 16.60 22.22
C LEU A 165 -15.70 16.17 21.55
N ALA A 166 -15.74 16.02 20.23
CA ALA A 166 -16.93 15.58 19.51
C ALA A 166 -17.10 14.05 19.50
N GLN A 167 -16.15 13.30 20.00
CA GLN A 167 -16.29 11.85 20.20
C GLN A 167 -17.35 11.60 21.28
N PRO A 168 -18.48 10.96 20.95
CA PRO A 168 -19.58 10.74 21.90
C PRO A 168 -19.21 9.75 23.00
N ASN A 169 -18.36 8.77 22.71
CA ASN A 169 -17.87 7.82 23.69
C ASN A 169 -16.82 8.50 24.59
N GLU A 170 -17.09 8.58 25.90
CA GLU A 170 -16.22 9.27 26.86
C GLU A 170 -14.84 8.63 26.99
N THR A 171 -14.76 7.30 26.95
CA THR A 171 -13.48 6.59 27.04
C THR A 171 -12.61 6.90 25.81
N LEU A 172 -13.17 6.82 24.61
CA LEU A 172 -12.45 7.15 23.37
C LEU A 172 -12.09 8.64 23.31
N ARG A 173 -12.95 9.50 23.82
CA ARG A 173 -12.67 10.93 23.93
C ARG A 173 -11.48 11.19 24.84
N ALA A 174 -11.40 10.54 25.99
CA ALA A 174 -10.28 10.65 26.90
C ALA A 174 -8.96 10.16 26.27
N LEU A 175 -9.00 9.00 25.57
CA LEU A 175 -7.85 8.51 24.83
C LEU A 175 -7.38 9.50 23.76
N ASN A 176 -8.28 10.09 23.00
CA ASN A 176 -7.95 11.01 21.91
C ASN A 176 -7.41 12.36 22.40
N LEU A 177 -7.53 12.68 23.69
CA LEU A 177 -6.91 13.85 24.32
C LEU A 177 -5.44 13.64 24.72
N GLU A 178 -4.95 12.39 24.71
CA GLU A 178 -3.53 12.14 24.99
C GLU A 178 -2.65 12.80 23.92
N GLU A 179 -1.74 13.68 24.37
CA GLU A 179 -0.80 14.35 23.48
C GLU A 179 0.38 13.45 23.10
N PRO A 180 0.81 13.48 21.83
CA PRO A 180 1.97 12.70 21.39
C PRO A 180 3.26 13.24 21.99
N ARG A 181 4.14 12.34 22.41
CA ARG A 181 5.47 12.66 22.89
C ARG A 181 6.50 12.40 21.79
N ASN A 182 7.61 13.13 21.83
CA ASN A 182 8.78 12.85 21.00
C ASN A 182 9.44 11.53 21.41
N GLY A 183 10.31 10.98 20.57
CA GLY A 183 11.10 9.80 20.86
C GLY A 183 10.72 8.60 20.00
N GLU A 184 10.82 7.41 20.55
CA GLU A 184 10.70 6.17 19.81
C GLU A 184 9.29 5.94 19.24
N ARG A 185 9.30 5.41 18.02
CA ARG A 185 8.16 4.84 17.29
C ARG A 185 8.50 3.43 16.87
N SER A 186 7.49 2.59 16.80
CA SER A 186 7.66 1.26 16.24
C SER A 186 6.55 0.94 15.26
N GLU A 187 6.89 0.13 14.28
CA GLU A 187 5.96 -0.48 13.34
C GLU A 187 6.23 -1.97 13.27
N VAL A 188 5.24 -2.71 12.83
CA VAL A 188 5.27 -4.18 12.83
C VAL A 188 5.11 -4.69 11.42
N PHE A 189 5.88 -5.69 11.08
CA PHE A 189 5.71 -6.45 9.86
C PHE A 189 5.98 -7.93 10.08
N CYS A 190 5.44 -8.77 9.22
CA CYS A 190 5.80 -10.16 9.15
C CYS A 190 5.98 -10.60 7.70
N THR A 191 6.73 -11.67 7.47
CA THR A 191 7.10 -12.10 6.13
C THR A 191 6.74 -13.56 5.90
N LYS A 192 5.91 -13.82 4.90
CA LYS A 192 5.80 -15.14 4.29
C LYS A 192 6.99 -15.33 3.38
N VAL A 193 7.89 -16.24 3.73
CA VAL A 193 9.07 -16.53 2.92
C VAL A 193 8.69 -17.35 1.70
N GLY A 194 9.16 -16.92 0.53
CA GLY A 194 8.96 -17.61 -0.73
C GLY A 194 9.76 -18.92 -0.83
N THR A 195 9.28 -19.87 -1.59
CA THR A 195 9.89 -21.20 -1.73
C THR A 195 10.88 -21.30 -2.89
N THR A 196 10.70 -20.47 -3.93
CA THR A 196 11.52 -20.53 -5.16
C THR A 196 12.48 -19.33 -5.22
N ASN A 197 11.97 -18.14 -4.97
CA ASN A 197 12.72 -16.88 -5.05
C ASN A 197 12.52 -16.10 -3.73
N PRO A 198 13.08 -16.59 -2.60
CA PRO A 198 12.86 -15.98 -1.29
C PRO A 198 13.38 -14.55 -1.15
N ASP A 199 14.38 -14.17 -1.93
CA ASP A 199 14.98 -12.83 -1.93
C ASP A 199 14.15 -11.80 -2.73
N GLU A 200 13.25 -12.25 -3.60
CA GLU A 200 12.31 -11.41 -4.30
C GLU A 200 11.05 -11.21 -3.43
N MET A 201 10.67 -9.95 -3.19
CA MET A 201 9.65 -9.65 -2.21
C MET A 201 8.58 -8.69 -2.73
N TYR A 202 7.32 -9.04 -2.48
CA TYR A 202 6.20 -8.11 -2.53
C TYR A 202 5.96 -7.53 -1.14
N ILE A 203 5.63 -6.24 -1.07
CA ILE A 203 5.24 -5.57 0.18
C ILE A 203 3.77 -5.17 0.08
N ILE A 204 2.98 -5.65 1.02
CA ILE A 204 1.57 -5.28 1.19
C ILE A 204 1.48 -4.55 2.52
N GLY A 205 1.04 -3.29 2.50
CA GLY A 205 1.04 -2.49 3.72
C GLY A 205 -0.13 -1.52 3.82
N ALA A 206 -0.43 -1.14 5.05
CA ALA A 206 -1.35 -0.07 5.40
C ALA A 206 -0.81 0.65 6.63
N HIS A 207 -1.13 1.94 6.81
CA HIS A 207 -0.76 2.61 8.05
C HIS A 207 -1.77 2.30 9.16
N MET A 208 -1.27 2.18 10.37
CA MET A 208 -2.07 1.82 11.53
C MET A 208 -2.45 3.02 12.41
N ASP A 209 -1.72 4.11 12.30
CA ASP A 209 -1.98 5.32 13.07
C ASP A 209 -3.12 6.15 12.48
N GLY A 210 -3.63 7.07 13.28
CA GLY A 210 -4.69 8.02 12.92
C GLY A 210 -4.35 9.43 13.38
N HIS A 211 -5.23 10.36 13.09
CA HIS A 211 -4.90 11.80 13.08
C HIS A 211 -5.30 12.60 14.35
N GLY A 212 -5.67 11.97 15.44
CA GLY A 212 -5.95 12.67 16.68
C GLY A 212 -7.41 13.05 16.89
N PHE A 213 -8.34 12.43 16.18
CA PHE A 213 -9.78 12.59 16.38
C PHE A 213 -10.53 11.36 15.86
N GLY A 214 -11.65 11.05 16.50
CA GLY A 214 -12.45 9.88 16.13
C GLY A 214 -11.78 8.57 16.52
N GLU A 215 -12.04 7.53 15.76
CA GLU A 215 -11.61 6.16 16.01
C GLU A 215 -10.66 5.63 14.93
N ALA A 216 -10.43 6.43 13.88
CA ALA A 216 -9.66 6.05 12.72
C ALA A 216 -10.03 4.65 12.16
N ALA A 217 -11.34 4.36 12.13
CA ALA A 217 -11.84 3.05 11.67
C ALA A 217 -11.66 2.88 10.16
N ASN A 218 -11.93 3.94 9.38
CA ASN A 218 -11.78 3.94 7.93
C ASN A 218 -10.34 4.30 7.55
N ASP A 219 -9.84 5.41 8.04
CA ASP A 219 -8.48 5.90 7.79
C ASP A 219 -7.60 5.72 9.03
N ASN A 220 -6.75 4.65 9.14
CA ASN A 220 -6.72 3.54 8.19
C ASN A 220 -6.84 2.18 8.90
N GLY A 221 -7.77 2.08 9.86
CA GLY A 221 -8.10 0.81 10.52
C GLY A 221 -8.60 -0.25 9.54
N SER A 222 -9.31 0.17 8.49
CA SER A 222 -9.80 -0.73 7.44
C SER A 222 -8.65 -1.35 6.63
N GLY A 223 -7.68 -0.54 6.22
CA GLY A 223 -6.49 -1.03 5.53
C GLY A 223 -5.62 -1.90 6.43
N THR A 224 -5.43 -1.51 7.70
CA THR A 224 -4.73 -2.33 8.70
C THR A 224 -5.40 -3.70 8.85
N ALA A 225 -6.72 -3.75 8.96
CA ALA A 225 -7.46 -5.00 9.12
C ALA A 225 -7.35 -5.90 7.90
N ILE A 226 -7.37 -5.36 6.67
CA ILE A 226 -7.22 -6.21 5.47
C ILE A 226 -5.79 -6.76 5.35
N VAL A 227 -4.75 -5.98 5.69
CA VAL A 227 -3.37 -6.48 5.71
C VAL A 227 -3.19 -7.62 6.72
N MET A 228 -3.79 -7.49 7.91
CA MET A 228 -3.78 -8.55 8.93
C MET A 228 -4.52 -9.81 8.45
N GLU A 229 -5.66 -9.65 7.76
CA GLU A 229 -6.41 -10.78 7.22
C GLU A 229 -5.65 -11.49 6.09
N LEU A 230 -4.99 -10.73 5.20
CA LEU A 230 -4.12 -11.30 4.18
C LEU A 230 -2.92 -12.03 4.82
N ALA A 231 -2.28 -11.44 5.84
CA ALA A 231 -1.21 -12.09 6.57
C ALA A 231 -1.65 -13.45 7.14
N ARG A 232 -2.84 -13.52 7.73
CA ARG A 232 -3.44 -14.77 8.23
C ARG A 232 -3.62 -15.81 7.12
N ILE A 233 -4.17 -15.41 5.98
CA ILE A 233 -4.45 -16.33 4.86
C ILE A 233 -3.15 -16.88 4.28
N PHE A 234 -2.18 -16.00 3.99
CA PHE A 234 -0.91 -16.40 3.40
C PHE A 234 0.02 -17.15 4.37
N SER A 235 -0.17 -16.97 5.69
CA SER A 235 0.61 -17.68 6.71
C SER A 235 0.08 -19.10 6.97
N ALA A 236 -1.04 -19.48 6.39
CA ALA A 236 -1.55 -20.85 6.52
C ALA A 236 -0.51 -21.86 6.00
N PRO A 237 -0.32 -23.00 6.70
CA PRO A 237 0.74 -23.98 6.37
C PRO A 237 0.64 -24.58 4.97
N ASP A 238 -0.57 -24.67 4.45
CA ASP A 238 -0.87 -25.21 3.11
C ASP A 238 -0.75 -24.17 1.98
N VAL A 239 -0.46 -22.90 2.32
CA VAL A 239 -0.25 -21.85 1.31
C VAL A 239 1.24 -21.73 1.04
N GLN A 240 1.63 -21.94 -0.21
CA GLN A 240 2.99 -21.73 -0.69
C GLN A 240 3.03 -20.57 -1.69
N THR A 241 4.10 -19.78 -1.64
CA THR A 241 4.34 -18.68 -2.58
C THR A 241 5.72 -18.82 -3.18
N GLY A 242 5.88 -18.56 -4.46
CA GLY A 242 7.19 -18.62 -5.11
C GLY A 242 8.11 -17.51 -4.61
N ARG A 243 7.59 -16.32 -4.40
CA ARG A 243 8.28 -15.13 -3.86
C ARG A 243 7.83 -14.85 -2.43
N SER A 244 8.66 -14.12 -1.70
CA SER A 244 8.29 -13.64 -0.37
C SER A 244 7.20 -12.56 -0.43
N ILE A 245 6.36 -12.51 0.61
CA ILE A 245 5.38 -11.46 0.79
C ILE A 245 5.55 -10.89 2.20
N ARG A 246 5.79 -9.60 2.31
CA ARG A 246 5.86 -8.88 3.57
C ARG A 246 4.60 -8.09 3.82
N PHE A 247 3.96 -8.32 4.96
CA PHE A 247 2.79 -7.61 5.45
C PHE A 247 3.23 -6.58 6.47
N VAL A 248 3.04 -5.29 6.17
CA VAL A 248 3.56 -4.18 6.98
C VAL A 248 2.43 -3.30 7.47
N LEU A 249 2.45 -3.01 8.77
CA LEU A 249 1.56 -2.04 9.41
C LEU A 249 2.41 -0.80 9.77
N TRP A 250 2.40 0.16 8.82
CA TRP A 250 3.18 1.40 8.94
C TRP A 250 2.69 2.24 10.09
N ASN A 251 3.60 2.90 10.80
CA ASN A 251 3.24 3.84 11.85
C ASN A 251 3.72 5.26 11.48
N ASN A 252 3.04 6.27 12.02
CA ASN A 252 3.41 7.67 11.79
C ASN A 252 3.30 8.11 10.31
N GLU A 253 2.28 7.64 9.63
CA GLU A 253 1.92 8.08 8.27
C GLU A 253 1.33 9.48 8.30
N GLU A 254 0.42 9.73 9.23
CA GLU A 254 -0.41 10.94 9.32
C GLU A 254 0.39 12.24 9.55
N THR A 255 1.64 12.13 9.90
CA THR A 255 2.54 13.30 10.08
C THR A 255 3.62 13.41 9.01
N GLY A 256 3.62 12.53 7.99
CA GLY A 256 4.49 12.66 6.82
C GLY A 256 5.21 11.38 6.36
N LEU A 257 4.57 10.22 6.44
CA LEU A 257 5.12 8.94 5.94
C LEU A 257 6.39 8.49 6.67
N ASN A 258 6.55 8.87 7.94
CA ASN A 258 7.83 8.73 8.65
C ASN A 258 8.23 7.27 8.89
N GLY A 259 7.27 6.38 9.16
CA GLY A 259 7.56 4.95 9.35
C GLY A 259 8.07 4.29 8.07
N SER A 260 7.38 4.47 6.95
CA SER A 260 7.84 3.91 5.68
C SER A 260 9.18 4.50 5.24
N ALA A 261 9.45 5.78 5.53
CA ALA A 261 10.76 6.39 5.28
C ALA A 261 11.86 5.76 6.15
N ALA A 262 11.59 5.53 7.44
CA ALA A 262 12.53 4.85 8.34
C ALA A 262 12.81 3.40 7.89
N TYR A 263 11.80 2.70 7.39
CA TYR A 263 11.97 1.37 6.82
C TYR A 263 12.91 1.37 5.61
N VAL A 264 12.69 2.28 4.66
CA VAL A 264 13.55 2.41 3.46
C VAL A 264 15.00 2.72 3.86
N GLU A 265 15.21 3.63 4.82
CA GLU A 265 16.55 3.98 5.29
C GLU A 265 17.25 2.77 5.93
N GLN A 266 16.57 2.04 6.81
CA GLN A 266 17.12 0.82 7.40
C GLN A 266 17.50 -0.22 6.34
N ARG A 267 16.70 -0.38 5.28
CA ARG A 267 17.01 -1.33 4.20
C ARG A 267 18.21 -0.89 3.39
N ARG A 268 18.30 0.41 3.10
CA ARG A 268 19.46 0.99 2.42
C ARG A 268 20.76 0.76 3.20
N GLU A 269 20.74 0.99 4.51
CA GLU A 269 21.90 0.75 5.38
C GLU A 269 22.33 -0.72 5.42
N ARG A 270 21.38 -1.66 5.36
CA ARG A 270 21.67 -3.10 5.37
C ARG A 270 22.19 -3.64 4.02
N GLN A 271 21.93 -2.93 2.93
CA GLN A 271 22.36 -3.34 1.59
C GLN A 271 23.72 -2.73 1.19
N GLY A 272 24.28 -1.82 2.01
CA GLY A 272 25.60 -1.20 1.82
C GLY A 272 25.62 -0.14 0.76
#